data_6d028bc331d6fc121ed8035bec1fb359
#
_entry.id   6d028bc331d6fc121ed8035bec1fb359
#
_cell.length_a   1.000
_cell.length_b   1.000
_cell.length_c   1.000
_cell.angle_alpha   90.00
_cell.angle_beta   90.00
_cell.angle_gamma   90.00
#
_symmetry.space_group_name_H-M   'P 1'
#
loop_
_entity.id
_entity.type
_entity.pdbx_description
1 polymer ?
#
loop_
_entity_poly.entity_id
_entity_poly.type
_entity_poly.pdbx_seq_one_letter_code
_entity_poly.pdbx_strand_id
1 'polypeptide(L)'
;MNSSSRPLIGIPAATYQDATYVNLPTYRVNGLYTAALAASSAAPVVIPLGLPEEALRTIFERLDGLLLAGGVDVDPAEYGEARHPELGQVDGARDVTELTLARWALAVDLPIFGICRGIQTLNVAAGGSLYQDIPAQVPTANKHNYKVAESPWEQPTHRVRVCPDSRLAKVLGTDEVPVNSYHHQSVKRTADGLTPTAWAEDGIIETLEGADHRFVVGVQWHPEGMFGSDPLARRLFAAFVEAAGRIG
;
A
#
# COMPACT_ATOMS: atom_id res chain seq x y z
N MET A 1 -27.53 4.08 -22.90
CA MET A 1 -26.23 3.47 -22.59
C MET A 1 -25.88 3.89 -21.17
N ASN A 2 -26.07 2.99 -20.20
CA ASN A 2 -25.60 3.24 -18.83
C ASN A 2 -24.07 3.19 -18.86
N SER A 3 -23.40 4.33 -18.96
CA SER A 3 -21.98 4.41 -18.63
C SER A 3 -21.88 4.23 -17.11
N SER A 4 -21.57 3.01 -16.65
CA SER A 4 -21.10 2.86 -15.29
C SER A 4 -19.90 3.80 -15.13
N SER A 5 -20.04 4.81 -14.29
CA SER A 5 -18.93 5.72 -14.01
C SER A 5 -17.78 4.91 -13.43
N ARG A 6 -16.55 5.18 -13.90
CA ARG A 6 -15.36 4.54 -13.36
C ARG A 6 -15.21 4.91 -11.89
N PRO A 7 -14.90 3.97 -10.98
CA PRO A 7 -14.64 4.30 -9.60
C PRO A 7 -13.52 5.33 -9.45
N LEU A 8 -13.74 6.34 -8.62
CA LEU A 8 -12.74 7.38 -8.32
C LEU A 8 -11.81 6.90 -7.20
N ILE A 9 -10.56 6.62 -7.55
CA ILE A 9 -9.57 6.08 -6.61
C ILE A 9 -8.59 7.18 -6.21
N GLY A 10 -8.60 7.54 -4.92
CA GLY A 10 -7.66 8.48 -4.35
C GLY A 10 -6.28 7.87 -4.10
N ILE A 11 -5.22 8.59 -4.47
CA ILE A 11 -3.82 8.22 -4.21
C ILE A 11 -3.14 9.42 -3.53
N PRO A 12 -2.85 9.39 -2.23
CA PRO A 12 -2.05 10.42 -1.60
C PRO A 12 -0.68 10.53 -2.27
N ALA A 13 -0.23 11.76 -2.51
CA ALA A 13 1.07 12.04 -3.08
C ALA A 13 2.20 11.76 -2.07
N ALA A 14 3.43 11.88 -2.53
CA ALA A 14 4.63 12.00 -1.69
C ALA A 14 5.28 13.36 -1.91
N THR A 15 5.94 13.89 -0.90
CA THR A 15 6.77 15.08 -1.04
C THR A 15 7.91 14.80 -2.01
N TYR A 16 8.17 15.73 -2.89
CA TYR A 16 9.28 15.67 -3.84
C TYR A 16 10.06 16.99 -3.80
N GLN A 17 11.37 16.89 -3.71
CA GLN A 17 12.26 18.05 -3.87
C GLN A 17 12.78 18.08 -5.30
N ASP A 18 12.31 19.03 -6.06
CA ASP A 18 12.80 19.25 -7.43
C ASP A 18 14.09 20.09 -7.38
N ALA A 19 15.11 19.66 -8.12
CA ALA A 19 16.40 20.36 -8.17
C ALA A 19 16.29 21.75 -8.82
N THR A 20 15.29 21.97 -9.66
CA THR A 20 15.05 23.25 -10.38
C THR A 20 14.23 24.21 -9.52
N TYR A 21 13.28 23.68 -8.75
CA TYR A 21 12.34 24.47 -7.95
C TYR A 21 12.62 24.29 -6.44
N VAL A 22 13.83 24.61 -6.04
CA VAL A 22 14.28 24.53 -4.63
C VAL A 22 13.34 25.33 -3.74
N ASN A 23 12.88 24.71 -2.64
CA ASN A 23 11.95 25.27 -1.64
C ASN A 23 10.49 25.48 -2.11
N LEU A 24 10.08 24.99 -3.27
CA LEU A 24 8.67 24.94 -3.62
C LEU A 24 8.06 23.59 -3.21
N PRO A 25 6.86 23.58 -2.60
CA PRO A 25 6.17 22.32 -2.30
C PRO A 25 5.81 21.63 -3.61
N THR A 26 6.45 20.50 -3.87
CA THR A 26 6.24 19.68 -5.05
C THR A 26 5.83 18.28 -4.62
N TYR A 27 4.85 17.70 -5.30
CA TYR A 27 4.32 16.38 -4.99
C TYR A 27 4.47 15.44 -6.18
N ARG A 28 4.66 14.15 -5.90
CA ARG A 28 4.72 13.12 -6.94
C ARG A 28 3.96 11.86 -6.57
N VAL A 29 3.52 11.14 -7.58
CA VAL A 29 3.06 9.74 -7.51
C VAL A 29 3.76 9.00 -8.64
N ASN A 30 4.22 7.76 -8.39
CA ASN A 30 4.77 6.95 -9.47
C ASN A 30 3.65 6.59 -10.47
N GLY A 31 3.90 6.85 -11.75
CA GLY A 31 2.95 6.63 -12.83
C GLY A 31 2.47 5.19 -13.01
N LEU A 32 3.20 4.19 -12.48
CA LEU A 32 2.78 2.79 -12.54
C LEU A 32 1.48 2.54 -11.78
N TYR A 33 1.26 3.21 -10.62
CA TYR A 33 -0.01 3.09 -9.87
C TYR A 33 -1.19 3.61 -10.66
N THR A 34 -1.05 4.82 -11.22
CA THR A 34 -2.13 5.44 -12.01
C THR A 34 -2.41 4.68 -13.29
N ALA A 35 -1.36 4.14 -13.94
CA ALA A 35 -1.49 3.31 -15.14
C ALA A 35 -2.21 1.98 -14.85
N ALA A 36 -1.85 1.28 -13.77
CA ALA A 36 -2.49 0.02 -13.37
C ALA A 36 -3.97 0.23 -13.02
N LEU A 37 -4.32 1.29 -12.27
CA LEU A 37 -5.70 1.64 -11.95
C LEU A 37 -6.51 1.99 -13.20
N ALA A 38 -5.97 2.83 -14.09
CA ALA A 38 -6.65 3.21 -15.32
C ALA A 38 -6.89 2.02 -16.26
N ALA A 39 -5.91 1.11 -16.37
CA ALA A 39 -6.02 -0.13 -17.12
C ALA A 39 -7.04 -1.10 -16.50
N SER A 40 -7.25 -1.03 -15.17
CA SER A 40 -8.28 -1.77 -14.44
C SER A 40 -9.65 -1.06 -14.40
N SER A 41 -9.86 -0.05 -15.26
CA SER A 41 -11.12 0.71 -15.42
C SER A 41 -11.48 1.64 -14.25
N ALA A 42 -10.52 2.07 -13.43
CA ALA A 42 -10.71 3.13 -12.45
C ALA A 42 -10.37 4.53 -13.01
N ALA A 43 -10.74 5.57 -12.25
CA ALA A 43 -10.32 6.96 -12.44
C ALA A 43 -9.39 7.35 -11.29
N PRO A 44 -8.05 7.29 -11.44
CA PRO A 44 -7.13 7.66 -10.38
C PRO A 44 -7.07 9.19 -10.20
N VAL A 45 -7.09 9.65 -8.94
CA VAL A 45 -6.90 11.06 -8.58
C VAL A 45 -5.82 11.20 -7.52
N VAL A 46 -4.88 12.11 -7.74
CA VAL A 46 -3.78 12.39 -6.82
C VAL A 46 -4.26 13.38 -5.74
N ILE A 47 -4.08 13.01 -4.46
CA ILE A 47 -4.44 13.84 -3.32
C ILE A 47 -3.21 14.61 -2.84
N PRO A 48 -3.23 15.96 -2.82
CA PRO A 48 -2.15 16.76 -2.27
C PRO A 48 -1.96 16.54 -0.77
N LEU A 49 -0.76 16.80 -0.28
CA LEU A 49 -0.44 16.76 1.15
C LEU A 49 -0.69 18.10 1.83
N GLY A 50 -0.81 18.08 3.17
CA GLY A 50 -0.87 19.30 3.97
C GLY A 50 -2.15 20.14 3.79
N LEU A 51 -3.22 19.55 3.29
CA LEU A 51 -4.52 20.22 3.19
C LEU A 51 -5.15 20.39 4.58
N PRO A 52 -5.92 21.47 4.80
CA PRO A 52 -6.81 21.56 5.95
C PRO A 52 -7.77 20.37 5.99
N GLU A 53 -8.12 19.91 7.19
CA GLU A 53 -8.94 18.70 7.38
C GLU A 53 -10.26 18.76 6.61
N GLU A 54 -10.94 19.92 6.59
CA GLU A 54 -12.19 20.11 5.86
C GLU A 54 -12.04 19.92 4.34
N ALA A 55 -10.92 20.40 3.77
CA ALA A 55 -10.62 20.20 2.35
C ALA A 55 -10.31 18.74 2.05
N LEU A 56 -9.52 18.09 2.91
CA LEU A 56 -9.19 16.67 2.79
C LEU A 56 -10.46 15.81 2.91
N ARG A 57 -11.37 16.14 3.86
CA ARG A 57 -12.66 15.48 4.04
C ARG A 57 -13.54 15.61 2.80
N THR A 58 -13.59 16.81 2.22
CA THR A 58 -14.34 17.08 0.99
C THR A 58 -13.87 16.23 -0.18
N ILE A 59 -12.55 15.97 -0.29
CA ILE A 59 -11.99 15.06 -1.29
C ILE A 59 -12.38 13.62 -0.94
N PHE A 60 -12.14 13.21 0.31
CA PHE A 60 -12.40 11.84 0.78
C PHE A 60 -13.84 11.38 0.53
N GLU A 61 -14.83 12.22 0.81
CA GLU A 61 -16.26 11.90 0.62
C GLU A 61 -16.68 11.69 -0.84
N ARG A 62 -15.80 11.97 -1.78
CA ARG A 62 -16.02 11.73 -3.22
C ARG A 62 -15.30 10.50 -3.77
N LEU A 63 -14.50 9.84 -2.93
CA LEU A 63 -13.74 8.67 -3.34
C LEU A 63 -14.59 7.41 -3.26
N ASP A 64 -14.40 6.53 -4.21
CA ASP A 64 -14.94 5.17 -4.21
C ASP A 64 -13.92 4.15 -3.65
N GLY A 65 -12.64 4.52 -3.54
CA GLY A 65 -11.58 3.72 -2.97
C GLY A 65 -10.31 4.51 -2.70
N LEU A 66 -9.44 3.95 -1.86
CA LEU A 66 -8.16 4.53 -1.46
C LEU A 66 -7.01 3.58 -1.81
N LEU A 67 -6.04 4.05 -2.60
CA LEU A 67 -4.78 3.35 -2.82
C LEU A 67 -3.67 4.04 -2.01
N LEU A 68 -3.05 3.29 -1.08
CA LEU A 68 -1.87 3.71 -0.33
C LEU A 68 -0.63 3.18 -1.05
N ALA A 69 0.16 4.07 -1.62
CA ALA A 69 1.29 3.72 -2.48
C ALA A 69 2.58 3.47 -1.69
N GLY A 70 3.55 2.79 -2.31
CA GLY A 70 4.91 2.62 -1.79
C GLY A 70 5.65 3.94 -1.58
N GLY A 71 6.76 3.92 -0.83
CA GLY A 71 7.54 5.14 -0.57
C GLY A 71 8.54 5.01 0.57
N VAL A 72 8.91 6.16 1.16
CA VAL A 72 9.80 6.28 2.31
C VAL A 72 9.16 5.72 3.59
N ASP A 73 9.92 5.61 4.67
CA ASP A 73 9.49 5.00 5.92
C ASP A 73 8.33 5.78 6.60
N VAL A 74 7.53 5.05 7.38
CA VAL A 74 6.55 5.64 8.30
C VAL A 74 7.29 6.06 9.57
N ASP A 75 7.04 7.29 10.07
CA ASP A 75 7.70 7.77 11.30
C ASP A 75 7.28 6.89 12.49
N PRO A 76 8.24 6.30 13.24
CA PRO A 76 7.94 5.48 14.41
C PRO A 76 7.19 6.21 15.52
N ALA A 77 7.18 7.53 15.56
CA ALA A 77 6.33 8.31 16.44
C ALA A 77 4.83 8.01 16.23
N GLU A 78 4.42 7.66 15.01
CA GLU A 78 3.02 7.34 14.66
C GLU A 78 2.53 6.03 15.26
N TYR A 79 3.44 5.13 15.69
CA TYR A 79 3.13 3.88 16.39
C TYR A 79 3.81 3.75 17.75
N GLY A 80 4.26 4.89 18.33
CA GLY A 80 4.74 5.01 19.72
C GLY A 80 6.08 4.34 19.98
N GLU A 81 6.93 4.16 18.97
CA GLU A 81 8.28 3.61 19.13
C GLU A 81 9.38 4.68 18.95
N ALA A 82 10.53 4.46 19.59
CA ALA A 82 11.71 5.29 19.35
C ALA A 82 12.31 4.99 17.97
N ARG A 83 13.00 5.97 17.38
CA ARG A 83 13.67 5.82 16.08
C ARG A 83 14.84 4.83 16.19
N HIS A 84 14.84 3.84 15.29
CA HIS A 84 15.96 2.94 15.12
C HIS A 84 17.09 3.63 14.33
N PRO A 85 18.39 3.33 14.59
CA PRO A 85 19.51 3.93 13.83
C PRO A 85 19.43 3.72 12.31
N GLU A 86 18.90 2.57 11.88
CA GLU A 86 18.76 2.19 10.47
C GLU A 86 17.44 2.68 9.83
N LEU A 87 16.63 3.50 10.55
CA LEU A 87 15.45 4.12 9.97
C LEU A 87 15.84 5.03 8.80
N GLY A 88 15.16 4.89 7.68
CA GLY A 88 15.38 5.71 6.49
C GLY A 88 14.74 7.09 6.58
N GLN A 89 14.46 7.68 5.43
CA GLN A 89 13.75 8.96 5.35
C GLN A 89 12.28 8.78 5.73
N VAL A 90 11.71 9.79 6.38
CA VAL A 90 10.28 9.89 6.70
C VAL A 90 9.68 11.12 6.01
N ASP A 91 8.40 11.07 5.71
CA ASP A 91 7.61 12.17 5.13
C ASP A 91 6.40 12.44 6.04
N GLY A 92 6.60 13.30 7.06
CA GLY A 92 5.57 13.57 8.06
C GLY A 92 4.28 14.17 7.49
N ALA A 93 4.36 14.96 6.42
CA ALA A 93 3.15 15.48 5.75
C ALA A 93 2.35 14.36 5.08
N ARG A 94 3.05 13.39 4.51
CA ARG A 94 2.45 12.19 3.94
C ARG A 94 1.88 11.27 5.02
N ASP A 95 2.63 11.05 6.11
CA ASP A 95 2.16 10.24 7.26
C ASP A 95 0.83 10.76 7.78
N VAL A 96 0.75 12.06 8.11
CA VAL A 96 -0.49 12.70 8.59
C VAL A 96 -1.64 12.50 7.59
N THR A 97 -1.42 12.75 6.32
CA THR A 97 -2.45 12.66 5.28
C THR A 97 -2.92 11.21 5.09
N GLU A 98 -1.99 10.28 4.93
CA GLU A 98 -2.33 8.86 4.67
C GLU A 98 -2.97 8.18 5.88
N LEU A 99 -2.43 8.40 7.08
CA LEU A 99 -3.01 7.84 8.32
C LEU A 99 -4.43 8.35 8.56
N THR A 100 -4.66 9.64 8.30
CA THR A 100 -6.01 10.24 8.41
C THR A 100 -6.98 9.60 7.43
N LEU A 101 -6.61 9.52 6.15
CA LEU A 101 -7.44 8.91 5.11
C LEU A 101 -7.69 7.42 5.36
N ALA A 102 -6.67 6.67 5.78
CA ALA A 102 -6.80 5.24 6.10
C ALA A 102 -7.77 5.00 7.28
N ARG A 103 -7.66 5.80 8.36
CA ARG A 103 -8.59 5.73 9.50
C ARG A 103 -10.03 6.03 9.08
N TRP A 104 -10.24 7.06 8.26
CA TRP A 104 -11.58 7.37 7.75
C TRP A 104 -12.11 6.26 6.86
N ALA A 105 -11.28 5.71 5.97
CA ALA A 105 -11.65 4.64 5.07
C ALA A 105 -12.03 3.35 5.81
N LEU A 106 -11.28 2.96 6.83
CA LEU A 106 -11.60 1.83 7.71
C LEU A 106 -12.95 2.06 8.43
N ALA A 107 -13.19 3.27 8.94
CA ALA A 107 -14.42 3.57 9.70
C ALA A 107 -15.70 3.53 8.86
N VAL A 108 -15.63 3.75 7.54
CA VAL A 108 -16.79 3.78 6.64
C VAL A 108 -16.82 2.61 5.63
N ASP A 109 -15.94 1.61 5.82
CA ASP A 109 -15.79 0.47 4.90
C ASP A 109 -15.51 0.90 3.44
N LEU A 110 -14.72 1.97 3.25
CA LEU A 110 -14.23 2.33 1.93
C LEU A 110 -13.14 1.33 1.50
N PRO A 111 -13.17 0.76 0.28
CA PRO A 111 -12.11 -0.12 -0.20
C PRO A 111 -10.72 0.50 -0.12
N ILE A 112 -9.76 -0.25 0.47
CA ILE A 112 -8.36 0.15 0.61
C ILE A 112 -7.47 -0.88 -0.06
N PHE A 113 -6.54 -0.42 -0.89
CA PHE A 113 -5.43 -1.22 -1.38
C PHE A 113 -4.10 -0.58 -0.97
N GLY A 114 -3.37 -1.23 -0.04
CA GLY A 114 -2.05 -0.79 0.44
C GLY A 114 -0.93 -1.55 -0.26
N ILE A 115 0.06 -0.84 -0.83
CA ILE A 115 1.18 -1.43 -1.55
C ILE A 115 2.50 -0.99 -0.90
N CYS A 116 3.35 -1.93 -0.50
CA CYS A 116 4.65 -1.76 0.13
C CYS A 116 4.53 -0.88 1.40
N ARG A 117 4.94 0.39 1.37
CA ARG A 117 4.67 1.32 2.47
C ARG A 117 3.16 1.38 2.81
N GLY A 118 2.28 1.18 1.82
CA GLY A 118 0.83 1.24 2.01
C GLY A 118 0.27 0.17 2.97
N ILE A 119 0.80 -1.07 2.99
CA ILE A 119 0.42 -2.07 4.02
C ILE A 119 0.88 -1.64 5.40
N GLN A 120 2.06 -1.00 5.49
CA GLN A 120 2.64 -0.50 6.73
C GLN A 120 1.80 0.66 7.29
N THR A 121 1.47 1.63 6.45
CA THR A 121 0.58 2.74 6.79
C THR A 121 -0.80 2.25 7.24
N LEU A 122 -1.37 1.27 6.53
CA LEU A 122 -2.65 0.64 6.89
C LEU A 122 -2.59 0.00 8.29
N ASN A 123 -1.53 -0.76 8.57
CA ASN A 123 -1.33 -1.39 9.88
C ASN A 123 -1.17 -0.36 11.00
N VAL A 124 -0.38 0.70 10.78
CA VAL A 124 -0.19 1.79 11.75
C VAL A 124 -1.48 2.58 11.96
N ALA A 125 -2.22 2.88 10.90
CA ALA A 125 -3.52 3.57 10.99
C ALA A 125 -4.52 2.82 11.86
N ALA A 126 -4.50 1.48 11.82
CA ALA A 126 -5.33 0.60 12.63
C ALA A 126 -4.76 0.33 14.04
N GLY A 127 -3.56 0.83 14.38
CA GLY A 127 -2.93 0.71 15.70
C GLY A 127 -1.85 -0.37 15.82
N GLY A 128 -1.36 -0.90 14.73
CA GLY A 128 -0.23 -1.84 14.67
C GLY A 128 1.14 -1.17 14.80
N SER A 129 2.22 -1.94 14.64
CA SER A 129 3.59 -1.42 14.63
C SER A 129 4.46 -2.11 13.57
N LEU A 130 5.66 -1.58 13.34
CA LEU A 130 6.56 -2.01 12.27
C LEU A 130 7.92 -2.44 12.80
N TYR A 131 8.56 -3.38 12.11
CA TYR A 131 10.01 -3.46 12.08
C TYR A 131 10.54 -2.30 11.26
N GLN A 132 11.39 -1.48 11.87
CA GLN A 132 11.96 -0.29 11.25
C GLN A 132 13.11 -0.64 10.31
N ASP A 133 13.75 -1.79 10.53
CA ASP A 133 14.75 -2.37 9.63
C ASP A 133 14.76 -3.89 9.82
N ILE A 134 14.42 -4.63 8.79
CA ILE A 134 14.35 -6.10 8.82
C ILE A 134 15.73 -6.69 9.14
N PRO A 135 16.83 -6.33 8.44
CA PRO A 135 18.14 -6.92 8.73
C PRO A 135 18.61 -6.71 10.18
N ALA A 136 18.34 -5.55 10.77
CA ALA A 136 18.77 -5.25 12.12
C ALA A 136 17.89 -5.88 13.20
N GLN A 137 16.59 -5.99 12.95
CA GLN A 137 15.62 -6.43 13.96
C GLN A 137 15.17 -7.89 13.79
N VAL A 138 15.38 -8.48 12.62
CA VAL A 138 15.08 -9.89 12.28
C VAL A 138 16.29 -10.50 11.56
N PRO A 139 17.41 -10.75 12.26
CA PRO A 139 18.69 -11.15 11.63
C PRO A 139 18.63 -12.47 10.83
N THR A 140 17.58 -13.27 11.04
CA THR A 140 17.35 -14.54 10.32
C THR A 140 16.54 -14.36 9.04
N ALA A 141 16.03 -13.16 8.78
CA ALA A 141 15.27 -12.87 7.57
C ALA A 141 16.15 -12.90 6.31
N ASN A 142 15.52 -13.24 5.21
CA ASN A 142 16.14 -13.15 3.89
C ASN A 142 16.30 -11.68 3.46
N LYS A 143 16.95 -11.46 2.32
CA LYS A 143 17.01 -10.12 1.73
C LYS A 143 15.65 -9.73 1.14
N HIS A 144 15.09 -8.61 1.61
CA HIS A 144 13.86 -8.00 1.09
C HIS A 144 14.12 -6.66 0.37
N ASN A 145 15.24 -6.01 0.68
CA ASN A 145 15.58 -4.70 0.12
C ASN A 145 16.49 -4.85 -1.11
N TYR A 146 15.89 -5.18 -2.25
CA TYR A 146 16.60 -5.19 -3.52
C TYR A 146 16.64 -3.79 -4.14
N LYS A 147 17.69 -3.52 -4.93
CA LYS A 147 17.75 -2.32 -5.77
C LYS A 147 17.31 -2.68 -7.17
N VAL A 148 16.71 -1.72 -7.89
CA VAL A 148 16.27 -1.95 -9.29
C VAL A 148 17.42 -2.39 -10.20
N ALA A 149 18.66 -1.96 -9.91
CA ALA A 149 19.86 -2.42 -10.61
C ALA A 149 20.22 -3.89 -10.31
N GLU A 150 19.78 -4.45 -9.20
CA GLU A 150 19.99 -5.85 -8.81
C GLU A 150 18.88 -6.77 -9.32
N SER A 151 17.66 -6.26 -9.31
CA SER A 151 16.47 -6.95 -9.81
C SER A 151 15.52 -5.93 -10.45
N PRO A 152 15.15 -6.07 -11.73
CA PRO A 152 14.14 -5.23 -12.37
C PRO A 152 12.76 -5.34 -11.69
N TRP A 153 11.98 -4.26 -11.74
CA TRP A 153 10.66 -4.16 -11.10
C TRP A 153 9.68 -5.29 -11.46
N GLU A 154 9.76 -5.78 -12.67
CA GLU A 154 8.93 -6.84 -13.22
C GLU A 154 9.37 -8.27 -12.82
N GLN A 155 10.53 -8.42 -12.16
CA GLN A 155 11.09 -9.73 -11.82
C GLN A 155 10.79 -10.11 -10.37
N PRO A 156 10.26 -11.33 -10.12
CA PRO A 156 10.14 -11.88 -8.78
C PRO A 156 11.51 -12.11 -8.12
N THR A 157 11.59 -11.88 -6.81
CA THR A 157 12.78 -12.12 -5.99
C THR A 157 12.61 -13.25 -4.99
N HIS A 158 11.38 -13.49 -4.53
CA HIS A 158 11.05 -14.59 -3.63
C HIS A 158 9.60 -15.07 -3.82
N ARG A 159 9.20 -16.08 -3.06
CA ARG A 159 7.84 -16.60 -3.03
C ARG A 159 7.14 -16.23 -1.73
N VAL A 160 5.85 -16.02 -1.83
CA VAL A 160 4.97 -15.73 -0.70
C VAL A 160 3.94 -16.84 -0.61
N ARG A 161 3.80 -17.41 0.60
CA ARG A 161 2.77 -18.42 0.89
C ARG A 161 1.52 -17.73 1.42
N VAL A 162 0.40 -17.98 0.76
CA VAL A 162 -0.91 -17.36 1.03
C VAL A 162 -1.83 -18.34 1.76
N CYS A 163 -2.57 -17.89 2.76
CA CYS A 163 -3.62 -18.67 3.42
C CYS A 163 -4.71 -19.06 2.42
N PRO A 164 -5.04 -20.35 2.26
CA PRO A 164 -5.98 -20.82 1.23
C PRO A 164 -7.38 -20.20 1.31
N ASP A 165 -7.86 -19.90 2.53
CA ASP A 165 -9.20 -19.34 2.75
C ASP A 165 -9.26 -17.83 2.69
N SER A 166 -8.11 -17.16 2.48
CA SER A 166 -8.00 -15.70 2.42
C SER A 166 -8.71 -15.11 1.18
N ARG A 167 -9.01 -13.81 1.25
CA ARG A 167 -9.48 -13.04 0.10
C ARG A 167 -8.42 -13.05 -1.01
N LEU A 168 -7.15 -12.88 -0.62
CA LEU A 168 -6.03 -12.89 -1.55
C LEU A 168 -5.95 -14.19 -2.35
N ALA A 169 -6.05 -15.36 -1.69
CA ALA A 169 -6.04 -16.66 -2.36
C ALA A 169 -7.19 -16.79 -3.36
N LYS A 170 -8.40 -16.31 -3.01
CA LYS A 170 -9.58 -16.30 -3.90
C LYS A 170 -9.37 -15.40 -5.12
N VAL A 171 -8.78 -14.22 -4.91
CA VAL A 171 -8.47 -13.27 -6.00
C VAL A 171 -7.41 -13.83 -6.93
N LEU A 172 -6.34 -14.39 -6.38
CA LEU A 172 -5.21 -14.88 -7.15
C LEU A 172 -5.45 -16.26 -7.77
N GLY A 173 -6.25 -17.10 -7.12
CA GLY A 173 -6.50 -18.49 -7.53
C GLY A 173 -5.31 -19.40 -7.27
N THR A 174 -4.43 -19.05 -6.31
CA THR A 174 -3.25 -19.83 -5.90
C THR A 174 -2.89 -19.48 -4.45
N ASP A 175 -2.21 -20.38 -3.78
CA ASP A 175 -1.68 -20.24 -2.42
C ASP A 175 -0.17 -19.96 -2.38
N GLU A 176 0.47 -19.84 -3.54
CA GLU A 176 1.89 -19.50 -3.66
C GLU A 176 2.09 -18.48 -4.79
N VAL A 177 2.72 -17.34 -4.47
CA VAL A 177 2.87 -16.20 -5.39
C VAL A 177 4.34 -15.80 -5.48
N PRO A 178 4.94 -15.78 -6.68
CA PRO A 178 6.25 -15.15 -6.87
C PRO A 178 6.09 -13.64 -6.86
N VAL A 179 6.88 -12.94 -6.05
CA VAL A 179 6.78 -11.48 -5.84
C VAL A 179 8.13 -10.79 -5.93
N ASN A 180 8.12 -9.52 -6.32
CA ASN A 180 9.27 -8.63 -6.22
C ASN A 180 9.39 -8.04 -4.81
N SER A 181 10.56 -7.53 -4.40
CA SER A 181 10.75 -7.04 -3.04
C SER A 181 11.75 -5.87 -3.00
N TYR A 182 11.29 -4.72 -2.49
CA TYR A 182 12.05 -3.48 -2.40
C TYR A 182 11.77 -2.75 -1.08
N HIS A 183 11.75 -3.49 0.05
CA HIS A 183 11.44 -2.93 1.35
C HIS A 183 12.44 -3.40 2.42
N HIS A 184 12.79 -2.53 3.36
CA HIS A 184 13.57 -2.88 4.54
C HIS A 184 12.74 -2.82 5.82
N GLN A 185 11.53 -2.27 5.76
CA GLN A 185 10.55 -2.31 6.84
C GLN A 185 9.49 -3.37 6.57
N SER A 186 8.82 -3.85 7.63
CA SER A 186 7.67 -4.75 7.55
C SER A 186 6.78 -4.64 8.77
N VAL A 187 5.60 -5.27 8.70
CA VAL A 187 4.68 -5.38 9.84
C VAL A 187 5.34 -6.18 10.97
N LYS A 188 5.34 -5.62 12.20
CA LYS A 188 5.85 -6.25 13.42
C LYS A 188 4.70 -6.78 14.29
N ARG A 189 3.82 -5.89 14.70
CA ARG A 189 2.59 -6.23 15.42
C ARG A 189 1.40 -5.83 14.56
N THR A 190 0.61 -6.82 14.20
CA THR A 190 -0.62 -6.59 13.46
C THR A 190 -1.64 -5.87 14.35
N ALA A 191 -2.33 -4.91 13.77
CA ALA A 191 -3.42 -4.19 14.43
C ALA A 191 -4.65 -5.08 14.60
N ASP A 192 -5.47 -4.77 15.62
CA ASP A 192 -6.78 -5.40 15.78
C ASP A 192 -7.66 -5.11 14.55
N GLY A 193 -8.43 -6.13 14.11
CA GLY A 193 -9.27 -6.04 12.91
C GLY A 193 -8.53 -6.28 11.58
N LEU A 194 -7.21 -6.38 11.60
CA LEU A 194 -6.42 -6.85 10.46
C LEU A 194 -5.87 -8.27 10.72
N THR A 195 -5.77 -9.07 9.67
CA THR A 195 -5.28 -10.45 9.76
C THR A 195 -4.15 -10.65 8.76
N PRO A 196 -2.98 -11.13 9.18
CA PRO A 196 -1.95 -11.59 8.25
C PRO A 196 -2.46 -12.80 7.46
N THR A 197 -2.35 -12.72 6.14
CA THR A 197 -2.85 -13.79 5.25
C THR A 197 -1.79 -14.31 4.28
N ALA A 198 -0.60 -13.71 4.27
CA ALA A 198 0.52 -14.25 3.52
C ALA A 198 1.86 -13.90 4.15
N TRP A 199 2.85 -14.79 3.97
CA TRP A 199 4.21 -14.68 4.54
C TRP A 199 5.26 -15.11 3.52
N ALA A 200 6.42 -14.46 3.57
CA ALA A 200 7.65 -14.96 2.97
C ALA A 200 8.14 -16.22 3.71
N GLU A 201 9.07 -16.95 3.12
CA GLU A 201 9.61 -18.18 3.70
C GLU A 201 10.29 -18.00 5.07
N ASP A 202 10.80 -16.80 5.34
CA ASP A 202 11.46 -16.40 6.59
C ASP A 202 10.48 -15.87 7.67
N GLY A 203 9.18 -15.90 7.38
CA GLY A 203 8.12 -15.49 8.30
C GLY A 203 7.78 -13.99 8.28
N ILE A 204 8.41 -13.21 7.43
CA ILE A 204 8.02 -11.80 7.24
C ILE A 204 6.58 -11.75 6.67
N ILE A 205 5.75 -10.91 7.29
CA ILE A 205 4.36 -10.69 6.85
C ILE A 205 4.38 -9.93 5.53
N GLU A 206 3.72 -10.53 4.53
CA GLU A 206 3.64 -10.01 3.18
C GLU A 206 2.24 -9.52 2.80
N THR A 207 1.22 -9.89 3.58
CA THR A 207 -0.15 -9.42 3.34
C THR A 207 -0.94 -9.26 4.63
N LEU A 208 -1.75 -8.19 4.69
CA LEU A 208 -2.79 -7.97 5.68
C LEU A 208 -4.15 -7.84 5.00
N GLU A 209 -5.18 -8.41 5.61
CA GLU A 209 -6.58 -8.28 5.20
C GLU A 209 -7.47 -7.82 6.35
N GLY A 210 -8.42 -6.94 6.07
CA GLY A 210 -9.53 -6.62 6.98
C GLY A 210 -10.68 -7.59 6.73
N ALA A 211 -10.90 -8.54 7.66
CA ALA A 211 -11.89 -9.62 7.48
C ALA A 211 -13.32 -9.10 7.34
N ASP A 212 -13.68 -8.10 8.15
CA ASP A 212 -15.02 -7.53 8.22
C ASP A 212 -15.27 -6.39 7.22
N HIS A 213 -14.29 -6.13 6.33
CA HIS A 213 -14.36 -5.07 5.35
C HIS A 213 -14.63 -5.63 3.95
N ARG A 214 -15.32 -4.81 3.15
CA ARG A 214 -15.62 -5.12 1.74
C ARG A 214 -14.36 -5.40 0.93
N PHE A 215 -13.34 -4.54 1.05
CA PHE A 215 -12.00 -4.75 0.50
C PHE A 215 -10.98 -3.91 1.26
N VAL A 216 -10.31 -4.49 2.22
CA VAL A 216 -9.13 -3.92 2.87
C VAL A 216 -8.02 -4.95 2.70
N VAL A 217 -7.08 -4.67 1.80
CA VAL A 217 -5.95 -5.54 1.46
C VAL A 217 -4.68 -4.71 1.41
N GLY A 218 -3.66 -5.15 2.12
CA GLY A 218 -2.30 -4.63 2.02
C GLY A 218 -1.36 -5.72 1.53
N VAL A 219 -0.48 -5.40 0.58
CA VAL A 219 0.60 -6.26 0.12
C VAL A 219 1.95 -5.58 0.28
N GLN A 220 2.99 -6.33 0.68
CA GLN A 220 4.30 -5.76 0.95
C GLN A 220 5.16 -5.62 -0.31
N TRP A 221 4.86 -6.40 -1.35
CA TRP A 221 5.52 -6.31 -2.67
C TRP A 221 4.92 -5.22 -3.56
N HIS A 222 5.42 -5.11 -4.79
CA HIS A 222 5.04 -4.08 -5.77
C HIS A 222 4.34 -4.66 -7.00
N PRO A 223 3.04 -4.99 -6.93
CA PRO A 223 2.29 -5.52 -8.06
C PRO A 223 2.16 -4.53 -9.23
N GLU A 224 2.23 -3.21 -8.97
CA GLU A 224 2.24 -2.20 -10.02
C GLU A 224 3.43 -2.32 -10.96
N GLY A 225 4.59 -2.76 -10.44
CA GLY A 225 5.78 -3.01 -11.23
C GLY A 225 5.69 -4.26 -12.11
N MET A 226 4.87 -5.22 -11.69
CA MET A 226 4.64 -6.48 -12.39
C MET A 226 3.38 -6.46 -13.27
N PHE A 227 2.57 -5.40 -13.20
CA PHE A 227 1.25 -5.32 -13.86
C PHE A 227 1.29 -5.63 -15.37
N GLY A 228 2.34 -5.21 -16.06
CA GLY A 228 2.52 -5.45 -17.50
C GLY A 228 2.70 -6.92 -17.87
N SER A 229 3.40 -7.69 -17.05
CA SER A 229 3.84 -9.06 -17.32
C SER A 229 3.08 -10.12 -16.53
N ASP A 230 2.62 -9.80 -15.29
CA ASP A 230 2.02 -10.76 -14.38
C ASP A 230 0.49 -10.67 -14.34
N PRO A 231 -0.23 -11.77 -14.68
CA PRO A 231 -1.68 -11.84 -14.58
C PRO A 231 -2.18 -11.77 -13.13
N LEU A 232 -1.39 -12.17 -12.12
CA LEU A 232 -1.78 -12.10 -10.72
C LEU A 232 -1.83 -10.65 -10.24
N ALA A 233 -0.85 -9.84 -10.65
CA ALA A 233 -0.85 -8.40 -10.38
C ALA A 233 -2.10 -7.72 -10.97
N ARG A 234 -2.48 -8.08 -12.22
CA ARG A 234 -3.71 -7.56 -12.85
C ARG A 234 -4.98 -7.98 -12.09
N ARG A 235 -5.04 -9.20 -11.55
CA ARG A 235 -6.19 -9.65 -10.75
C ARG A 235 -6.34 -8.86 -9.46
N LEU A 236 -5.25 -8.51 -8.78
CA LEU A 236 -5.28 -7.68 -7.57
C LEU A 236 -5.91 -6.30 -7.83
N PHE A 237 -5.41 -5.60 -8.85
CA PHE A 237 -5.96 -4.29 -9.21
C PHE A 237 -7.41 -4.39 -9.68
N ALA A 238 -7.77 -5.41 -10.47
CA ALA A 238 -9.14 -5.63 -10.92
C ALA A 238 -10.10 -5.88 -9.74
N ALA A 239 -9.72 -6.73 -8.78
CA ALA A 239 -10.53 -7.02 -7.59
C ALA A 239 -10.73 -5.77 -6.71
N PHE A 240 -9.69 -4.95 -6.52
CA PHE A 240 -9.80 -3.69 -5.81
C PHE A 240 -10.79 -2.73 -6.51
N VAL A 241 -10.63 -2.52 -7.81
CA VAL A 241 -11.49 -1.63 -8.60
C VAL A 241 -12.93 -2.14 -8.66
N GLU A 242 -13.14 -3.45 -8.78
CA GLU A 242 -14.47 -4.07 -8.69
C GLU A 242 -15.13 -3.79 -7.34
N ALA A 243 -14.40 -3.94 -6.23
CA ALA A 243 -14.92 -3.65 -4.90
C ALA A 243 -15.28 -2.17 -4.73
N ALA A 244 -14.50 -1.26 -5.31
CA ALA A 244 -14.76 0.17 -5.32
C ALA A 244 -15.99 0.54 -6.17
N GLY A 245 -16.29 -0.22 -7.21
CA GLY A 245 -17.44 0.04 -8.09
C GLY A 245 -18.80 -0.46 -7.57
N ARG A 246 -18.85 -1.17 -6.45
CA ARG A 246 -20.09 -1.78 -5.90
C ARG A 246 -20.91 -0.88 -4.98
N ILE A 247 -20.74 0.44 -5.06
CA ILE A 247 -21.61 1.37 -4.36
C ILE A 247 -22.86 1.61 -5.21
N GLY A 248 -23.89 0.81 -4.97
CA GLY A 248 -25.23 0.93 -5.51
C GLY A 248 -26.25 0.76 -4.40
#